data_31cec71f8c6761b80719ede518f58b48
#
_entry.id   31cec71f8c6761b80719ede518f58b48
#
_cell.length_a   1.000
_cell.length_b   1.000
_cell.length_c   1.000
_cell.angle_alpha   90.00
_cell.angle_beta   90.00
_cell.angle_gamma   90.00
#
_symmetry.space_group_name_H-M   'P 1'
#
loop_
_entity.id
_entity.type
_entity.pdbx_description
1 polymer ?
#
loop_
_entity_poly.entity_id
_entity_poly.type
_entity_poly.pdbx_seq_one_letter_code
_entity_poly.pdbx_strand_id
1 'polypeptide(L)'
;MQNEHQIFGIRAIIEAINAGKEIDKVFIQKEAQGELMQELMKTMKKGNINFSYVPVEKLNKLSKFNNHQGAVASIAPIKFVELEGLIEKISESEKTPLILILDQISDARNFGAIIRTAECTGVDAIIIGKQGAAPVNGDTVKTSAGAVFNIPICKVDHIKDAIFYLQGSGYKTVAATEK
;
A
#
# COMPACT_ATOMS: atom_id res chain seq x y z
N MET A 1 -20.83 9.94 -4.62
CA MET A 1 -20.09 9.10 -3.68
C MET A 1 -18.88 9.89 -3.19
N GLN A 2 -18.82 10.21 -1.90
CA GLN A 2 -17.65 10.86 -1.31
C GLN A 2 -16.49 9.86 -1.40
N ASN A 3 -15.32 10.32 -1.84
CA ASN A 3 -14.09 9.52 -1.79
C ASN A 3 -13.66 9.42 -0.33
N GLU A 4 -14.20 8.45 0.40
CA GLU A 4 -13.89 8.19 1.81
C GLU A 4 -12.43 7.80 2.06
N HIS A 5 -11.65 7.67 0.97
CA HIS A 5 -10.26 7.23 0.98
C HIS A 5 -9.23 8.34 0.73
N GLN A 6 -9.62 9.61 0.83
CA GLN A 6 -8.68 10.72 0.68
C GLN A 6 -8.80 11.73 1.81
N ILE A 7 -7.66 12.13 2.34
CA ILE A 7 -7.53 13.23 3.30
C ILE A 7 -6.75 14.35 2.60
N PHE A 8 -7.19 15.57 2.72
CA PHE A 8 -6.52 16.75 2.19
C PHE A 8 -6.32 17.83 3.25
N GLY A 9 -5.23 18.58 3.10
CA GLY A 9 -4.75 19.55 4.08
C GLY A 9 -3.68 18.96 5.01
N ILE A 10 -2.63 19.73 5.23
CA ILE A 10 -1.40 19.26 5.91
C ILE A 10 -1.69 18.80 7.33
N ARG A 11 -2.43 19.60 8.13
CA ARG A 11 -2.77 19.22 9.52
C ARG A 11 -3.61 17.96 9.59
N ALA A 12 -4.63 17.83 8.73
CA ALA A 12 -5.47 16.66 8.70
C ALA A 12 -4.69 15.37 8.39
N ILE A 13 -3.68 15.47 7.51
CA ILE A 13 -2.80 14.34 7.19
C ILE A 13 -1.90 13.98 8.38
N ILE A 14 -1.30 14.97 9.05
CA ILE A 14 -0.48 14.74 10.26
C ILE A 14 -1.32 14.05 11.35
N GLU A 15 -2.52 14.54 11.62
CA GLU A 15 -3.43 13.94 12.60
C GLU A 15 -3.83 12.52 12.23
N ALA A 16 -4.10 12.26 10.93
CA ALA A 16 -4.44 10.92 10.47
C ALA A 16 -3.27 9.93 10.67
N ILE A 17 -2.04 10.35 10.40
CA ILE A 17 -0.83 9.55 10.64
C ILE A 17 -0.68 9.26 12.14
N ASN A 18 -0.79 10.28 12.98
CA ASN A 18 -0.66 10.16 14.43
C ASN A 18 -1.78 9.29 15.04
N ALA A 19 -2.96 9.28 14.43
CA ALA A 19 -4.08 8.42 14.80
C ALA A 19 -3.96 6.97 14.27
N GLY A 20 -2.85 6.62 13.62
CA GLY A 20 -2.59 5.27 13.11
C GLY A 20 -3.46 4.88 11.89
N LYS A 21 -3.94 5.86 11.09
CA LYS A 21 -4.64 5.56 9.85
C LYS A 21 -3.67 4.97 8.81
N GLU A 22 -4.14 3.96 8.09
CA GLU A 22 -3.37 3.31 7.02
C GLU A 22 -3.24 4.24 5.81
N ILE A 23 -2.19 5.05 5.80
CA ILE A 23 -1.88 5.93 4.68
C ILE A 23 -1.15 5.13 3.60
N ASP A 24 -1.78 4.98 2.44
CA ASP A 24 -1.15 4.31 1.30
C ASP A 24 -0.06 5.18 0.67
N LYS A 25 -0.38 6.46 0.42
CA LYS A 25 0.55 7.42 -0.19
C LYS A 25 0.14 8.87 0.07
N VAL A 26 1.14 9.74 0.23
CA VAL A 26 0.93 11.20 0.31
C VAL A 26 1.43 11.86 -0.98
N PHE A 27 0.60 12.71 -1.56
CA PHE A 27 0.94 13.56 -2.70
C PHE A 27 1.23 14.97 -2.19
N ILE A 28 2.38 15.50 -2.55
CA ILE A 28 2.86 16.80 -2.09
C ILE A 28 3.09 17.70 -3.30
N GLN A 29 2.68 18.95 -3.20
CA GLN A 29 2.94 19.95 -4.24
C GLN A 29 4.45 20.16 -4.37
N LYS A 30 4.95 20.20 -5.60
CA LYS A 30 6.33 20.63 -5.87
C LYS A 30 6.54 22.03 -5.27
N GLU A 31 7.69 22.25 -4.67
CA GLU A 31 8.08 23.54 -4.08
C GLU A 31 7.23 24.00 -2.87
N ALA A 32 6.38 23.16 -2.32
CA ALA A 32 5.67 23.49 -1.08
C ALA A 32 6.66 23.66 0.07
N GLN A 33 6.59 24.81 0.76
CA GLN A 33 7.46 25.21 1.86
C GLN A 33 6.63 25.65 3.07
N GLY A 34 7.30 25.81 4.21
CA GLY A 34 6.72 26.29 5.45
C GLY A 34 6.88 25.29 6.61
N GLU A 35 6.71 25.77 7.82
CA GLU A 35 6.90 24.99 9.05
C GLU A 35 5.99 23.75 9.09
N LEU A 36 4.71 23.93 8.70
CA LEU A 36 3.75 22.84 8.70
C LEU A 36 4.12 21.73 7.70
N MET A 37 4.68 22.10 6.55
CA MET A 37 5.17 21.13 5.57
C MET A 37 6.40 20.38 6.09
N GLN A 38 7.30 21.06 6.80
CA GLN A 38 8.44 20.40 7.43
C GLN A 38 8.00 19.42 8.52
N GLU A 39 6.98 19.77 9.30
CA GLU A 39 6.37 18.89 10.29
C GLU A 39 5.76 17.63 9.61
N LEU A 40 5.01 17.81 8.52
CA LEU A 40 4.47 16.69 7.74
C LEU A 40 5.59 15.77 7.24
N MET A 41 6.65 16.33 6.68
CA MET A 41 7.80 15.55 6.19
C MET A 41 8.48 14.74 7.30
N LYS A 42 8.65 15.33 8.50
CA LYS A 42 9.18 14.61 9.66
C LYS A 42 8.27 13.47 10.11
N THR A 43 6.96 13.74 10.17
CA THR A 43 5.95 12.75 10.57
C THR A 43 5.89 11.58 9.58
N MET A 44 5.91 11.87 8.28
CA MET A 44 5.95 10.84 7.23
C MET A 44 7.22 10.00 7.30
N LYS A 45 8.38 10.64 7.53
CA LYS A 45 9.66 9.92 7.66
C LYS A 45 9.65 8.98 8.87
N LYS A 46 9.11 9.43 10.02
CA LYS A 46 8.97 8.60 11.23
C LYS A 46 8.04 7.41 11.00
N GLY A 47 6.94 7.61 10.27
CA GLY A 47 5.97 6.56 9.94
C GLY A 47 6.34 5.73 8.71
N ASN A 48 7.50 5.95 8.09
CA ASN A 48 7.92 5.30 6.84
C ASN A 48 6.85 5.35 5.73
N ILE A 49 6.22 6.52 5.57
CA ILE A 49 5.09 6.71 4.66
C ILE A 49 5.60 7.17 3.30
N ASN A 50 5.14 6.48 2.26
CA ASN A 50 5.47 6.83 0.88
C ASN A 50 4.86 8.16 0.46
N PHE A 51 5.63 8.97 -0.26
CA PHE A 51 5.14 10.20 -0.85
C PHE A 51 5.67 10.44 -2.26
N SER A 52 5.01 11.33 -2.99
CA SER A 52 5.46 11.79 -4.31
C SER A 52 5.19 13.28 -4.47
N TYR A 53 6.14 13.98 -5.07
CA TYR A 53 5.91 15.35 -5.52
C TYR A 53 5.09 15.34 -6.81
N VAL A 54 4.06 16.17 -6.85
CA VAL A 54 3.14 16.27 -7.99
C VAL A 54 2.82 17.73 -8.31
N PRO A 55 2.39 18.04 -9.55
CA PRO A 55 1.87 19.35 -9.90
C PRO A 55 0.57 19.65 -9.13
N VAL A 56 0.29 20.96 -8.93
CA VAL A 56 -0.90 21.42 -8.19
C VAL A 56 -2.21 20.97 -8.84
N GLU A 57 -2.24 20.87 -10.17
CA GLU A 57 -3.40 20.40 -10.92
C GLU A 57 -3.81 18.96 -10.54
N LYS A 58 -2.82 18.12 -10.22
CA LYS A 58 -3.09 16.75 -9.73
C LYS A 58 -3.68 16.79 -8.33
N LEU A 59 -3.19 17.64 -7.44
CA LEU A 59 -3.75 17.82 -6.10
C LEU A 59 -5.17 18.36 -6.15
N ASN A 60 -5.44 19.34 -6.99
CA ASN A 60 -6.78 19.90 -7.22
C ASN A 60 -7.77 18.80 -7.64
N LYS A 61 -7.37 17.92 -8.57
CA LYS A 61 -8.20 16.78 -8.99
C LYS A 61 -8.42 15.78 -7.86
N LEU A 62 -7.39 15.44 -7.11
CA LEU A 62 -7.46 14.50 -5.99
C LEU A 62 -8.34 15.04 -4.86
N SER A 63 -8.21 16.33 -4.51
CA SER A 63 -9.02 16.98 -3.47
C SER A 63 -10.40 17.41 -3.96
N LYS A 64 -10.74 17.18 -5.23
CA LYS A 64 -11.96 17.72 -5.89
C LYS A 64 -12.09 19.22 -5.72
N PHE A 65 -10.98 19.92 -5.93
CA PHE A 65 -10.85 21.38 -5.77
C PHE A 65 -11.12 21.91 -4.35
N ASN A 66 -11.10 21.04 -3.34
CA ASN A 66 -11.09 21.49 -1.95
C ASN A 66 -9.69 22.00 -1.55
N ASN A 67 -9.64 22.80 -0.48
CA ASN A 67 -8.39 23.39 0.01
C ASN A 67 -7.44 22.28 0.55
N HIS A 68 -6.49 21.88 -0.26
CA HIS A 68 -5.52 20.81 0.07
C HIS A 68 -4.22 21.35 0.71
N GLN A 69 -4.00 22.66 0.77
CA GLN A 69 -2.82 23.28 1.39
C GLN A 69 -1.48 22.70 0.90
N GLY A 70 -1.41 22.17 -0.33
CA GLY A 70 -0.23 21.54 -0.90
C GLY A 70 -0.04 20.05 -0.59
N ALA A 71 -0.97 19.40 0.09
CA ALA A 71 -0.88 17.97 0.39
C ALA A 71 -2.23 17.24 0.34
N VAL A 72 -2.21 16.01 -0.22
CA VAL A 72 -3.34 15.06 -0.23
C VAL A 72 -2.82 13.68 0.10
N ALA A 73 -3.45 12.97 1.04
CA ALA A 73 -3.17 11.59 1.37
C ALA A 73 -4.24 10.65 0.83
N SER A 74 -3.81 9.50 0.31
CA SER A 74 -4.67 8.37 -0.01
C SER A 74 -4.65 7.40 1.15
N ILE A 75 -5.83 7.01 1.64
CA ILE A 75 -5.99 5.99 2.69
C ILE A 75 -6.24 4.65 2.00
N ALA A 76 -5.55 3.61 2.43
CA ALA A 76 -5.86 2.26 1.99
C ALA A 76 -7.20 1.79 2.59
N PRO A 77 -8.07 1.14 1.82
CA PRO A 77 -9.32 0.59 2.33
C PRO A 77 -9.13 -0.67 3.16
N ILE A 78 -7.89 -1.17 3.25
CA ILE A 78 -7.51 -2.36 4.00
C ILE A 78 -6.39 -2.03 4.98
N LYS A 79 -6.22 -2.86 5.99
CA LYS A 79 -5.04 -2.85 6.86
C LYS A 79 -4.00 -3.81 6.27
N PHE A 80 -2.78 -3.31 6.08
CA PHE A 80 -1.65 -4.17 5.70
C PHE A 80 -1.17 -4.96 6.91
N VAL A 81 -0.71 -6.18 6.67
CA VAL A 81 -0.17 -7.06 7.73
C VAL A 81 1.35 -7.05 7.72
N GLU A 82 1.95 -7.22 8.89
CA GLU A 82 3.41 -7.36 9.03
C GLU A 82 3.85 -8.77 8.63
N LEU A 83 5.05 -8.89 8.04
CA LEU A 83 5.54 -10.13 7.45
C LEU A 83 5.69 -11.24 8.48
N GLU A 84 6.31 -10.95 9.62
CA GLU A 84 6.59 -11.90 10.67
C GLU A 84 5.30 -12.50 11.24
N GLY A 85 4.37 -11.64 11.65
CA GLY A 85 3.08 -12.09 12.19
C GLY A 85 2.20 -12.81 11.16
N LEU A 86 2.36 -12.47 9.87
CA LEU A 86 1.69 -13.19 8.79
C LEU A 86 2.23 -14.62 8.66
N ILE A 87 3.54 -14.79 8.66
CA ILE A 87 4.19 -16.10 8.52
C ILE A 87 3.92 -16.99 9.73
N GLU A 88 3.98 -16.45 10.94
CA GLU A 88 3.61 -17.18 12.17
C GLU A 88 2.18 -17.72 12.05
N LYS A 89 1.21 -16.89 11.71
CA LYS A 89 -0.19 -17.28 11.56
C LYS A 89 -0.41 -18.33 10.47
N ILE A 90 0.29 -18.21 9.34
CA ILE A 90 0.17 -19.18 8.24
C ILE A 90 0.80 -20.53 8.65
N SER A 91 1.90 -20.50 9.40
CA SER A 91 2.62 -21.70 9.85
C SER A 91 1.83 -22.53 10.88
N GLU A 92 0.82 -21.96 11.55
CA GLU A 92 -0.10 -22.68 12.43
C GLU A 92 -1.07 -23.60 11.64
N SER A 93 -1.17 -23.42 10.33
CA SER A 93 -2.06 -24.23 9.48
C SER A 93 -1.37 -25.55 9.09
N GLU A 94 -2.14 -26.64 9.08
CA GLU A 94 -1.66 -27.94 8.58
C GLU A 94 -1.51 -27.99 7.04
N LYS A 95 -1.94 -26.93 6.34
CA LYS A 95 -1.85 -26.85 4.88
C LYS A 95 -0.49 -26.36 4.43
N THR A 96 -0.02 -26.83 3.29
CA THR A 96 1.13 -26.23 2.60
C THR A 96 0.74 -24.83 2.10
N PRO A 97 1.29 -23.76 2.65
CA PRO A 97 0.87 -22.42 2.29
C PRO A 97 1.41 -21.98 0.92
N LEU A 98 0.63 -21.19 0.22
CA LEU A 98 0.99 -20.57 -1.04
C LEU A 98 1.01 -19.04 -0.86
N ILE A 99 2.18 -18.43 -0.99
CA ILE A 99 2.38 -16.99 -0.84
C ILE A 99 2.77 -16.42 -2.20
N LEU A 100 2.09 -15.38 -2.62
CA LEU A 100 2.37 -14.68 -3.87
C LEU A 100 3.17 -13.40 -3.60
N ILE A 101 4.35 -13.29 -4.20
CA ILE A 101 5.18 -12.09 -4.14
C ILE A 101 5.05 -11.34 -5.47
N LEU A 102 4.66 -10.07 -5.41
CA LEU A 102 4.52 -9.24 -6.59
C LEU A 102 5.56 -8.12 -6.56
N ASP A 103 6.46 -8.14 -7.53
CA ASP A 103 7.48 -7.12 -7.71
C ASP A 103 7.06 -6.14 -8.82
N GLN A 104 7.05 -4.85 -8.50
CA GLN A 104 6.81 -3.72 -9.43
C GLN A 104 5.47 -3.78 -10.22
N ILE A 105 4.47 -4.44 -9.71
CA ILE A 105 3.11 -4.35 -10.28
C ILE A 105 2.53 -2.98 -9.91
N SER A 106 2.62 -2.01 -10.81
CA SER A 106 2.30 -0.60 -10.54
C SER A 106 0.90 -0.15 -10.99
N ASP A 107 0.23 -0.93 -11.84
CA ASP A 107 -1.13 -0.65 -12.29
C ASP A 107 -2.17 -1.23 -11.33
N ALA A 108 -3.10 -0.38 -10.84
CA ALA A 108 -4.11 -0.76 -9.85
C ALA A 108 -5.13 -1.79 -10.39
N ARG A 109 -5.41 -1.79 -11.69
CA ARG A 109 -6.36 -2.72 -12.30
C ARG A 109 -5.72 -4.10 -12.46
N ASN A 110 -4.47 -4.14 -12.92
CA ASN A 110 -3.70 -5.39 -13.00
C ASN A 110 -3.53 -5.99 -11.60
N PHE A 111 -3.18 -5.17 -10.62
CA PHE A 111 -3.07 -5.60 -9.23
C PHE A 111 -4.39 -6.19 -8.71
N GLY A 112 -5.52 -5.49 -8.92
CA GLY A 112 -6.84 -6.01 -8.54
C GLY A 112 -7.20 -7.33 -9.23
N ALA A 113 -6.89 -7.48 -10.52
CA ALA A 113 -7.12 -8.73 -11.25
C ALA A 113 -6.27 -9.89 -10.69
N ILE A 114 -5.01 -9.62 -10.34
CA ILE A 114 -4.12 -10.60 -9.70
C ILE A 114 -4.68 -11.01 -8.33
N ILE A 115 -5.08 -10.06 -7.49
CA ILE A 115 -5.68 -10.32 -6.17
C ILE A 115 -6.91 -11.23 -6.31
N ARG A 116 -7.80 -10.93 -7.27
CA ARG A 116 -8.98 -11.75 -7.52
C ARG A 116 -8.62 -13.19 -7.87
N THR A 117 -7.66 -13.38 -8.78
CA THR A 117 -7.18 -14.71 -9.15
C THR A 117 -6.54 -15.42 -7.98
N ALA A 118 -5.69 -14.72 -7.23
CA ALA A 118 -5.00 -15.26 -6.06
C ALA A 118 -6.00 -15.79 -5.00
N GLU A 119 -7.01 -15.00 -4.68
CA GLU A 119 -8.06 -15.41 -3.72
C GLU A 119 -8.83 -16.63 -4.23
N CYS A 120 -9.25 -16.63 -5.49
CA CYS A 120 -9.99 -17.75 -6.10
C CYS A 120 -9.14 -19.04 -6.19
N THR A 121 -7.83 -18.95 -6.26
CA THR A 121 -6.91 -20.11 -6.36
C THR A 121 -6.34 -20.55 -5.02
N GLY A 122 -6.78 -19.93 -3.92
CA GLY A 122 -6.38 -20.33 -2.58
C GLY A 122 -4.98 -19.87 -2.18
N VAL A 123 -4.50 -18.75 -2.72
CA VAL A 123 -3.30 -18.07 -2.23
C VAL A 123 -3.58 -17.54 -0.82
N ASP A 124 -2.70 -17.86 0.13
CA ASP A 124 -2.88 -17.54 1.55
C ASP A 124 -2.51 -16.08 1.87
N ALA A 125 -1.59 -15.50 1.11
CA ALA A 125 -1.16 -14.11 1.29
C ALA A 125 -0.49 -13.53 0.05
N ILE A 126 -0.50 -12.19 -0.04
CA ILE A 126 0.22 -11.44 -1.09
C ILE A 126 1.25 -10.54 -0.41
N ILE A 127 2.49 -10.54 -0.92
CA ILE A 127 3.56 -9.64 -0.49
C ILE A 127 3.87 -8.66 -1.61
N ILE A 128 3.91 -7.37 -1.30
CA ILE A 128 4.25 -6.28 -2.22
C ILE A 128 5.31 -5.37 -1.62
N GLY A 129 6.07 -4.69 -2.46
CA GLY A 129 6.99 -3.64 -2.01
C GLY A 129 6.25 -2.36 -1.62
N LYS A 130 6.78 -1.60 -0.66
CA LYS A 130 6.31 -0.23 -0.36
C LYS A 130 6.53 0.70 -1.54
N GLN A 131 7.59 0.47 -2.32
CA GLN A 131 7.90 1.23 -3.53
C GLN A 131 7.61 0.40 -4.78
N GLY A 132 7.14 1.06 -5.85
CA GLY A 132 6.87 0.42 -7.14
C GLY A 132 5.57 -0.40 -7.20
N ALA A 133 4.89 -0.65 -6.09
CA ALA A 133 3.62 -1.35 -6.07
C ALA A 133 2.43 -0.42 -6.38
N ALA A 134 1.37 -0.99 -6.94
CA ALA A 134 0.12 -0.30 -7.16
C ALA A 134 -0.54 0.09 -5.83
N PRO A 135 -1.24 1.23 -5.78
CA PRO A 135 -2.03 1.59 -4.62
C PRO A 135 -3.22 0.64 -4.43
N VAL A 136 -3.59 0.38 -3.19
CA VAL A 136 -4.87 -0.25 -2.87
C VAL A 136 -5.92 0.85 -2.75
N ASN A 137 -6.69 1.05 -3.80
CA ASN A 137 -7.70 2.11 -3.91
C ASN A 137 -9.03 1.57 -4.47
N GLY A 138 -9.97 2.46 -4.77
CA GLY A 138 -11.27 2.08 -5.32
C GLY A 138 -11.20 1.29 -6.63
N ASP A 139 -10.21 1.54 -7.50
CA ASP A 139 -10.00 0.78 -8.73
C ASP A 139 -9.54 -0.65 -8.40
N THR A 140 -8.62 -0.81 -7.44
CA THR A 140 -8.18 -2.12 -6.94
C THR A 140 -9.35 -2.91 -6.33
N VAL A 141 -10.17 -2.26 -5.49
CA VAL A 141 -11.37 -2.88 -4.90
C VAL A 141 -12.33 -3.36 -5.99
N LYS A 142 -12.60 -2.50 -6.97
CA LYS A 142 -13.51 -2.82 -8.07
C LYS A 142 -13.00 -3.97 -8.93
N THR A 143 -11.74 -3.94 -9.34
CA THR A 143 -11.16 -4.94 -10.24
C THR A 143 -10.88 -6.27 -9.56
N SER A 144 -10.63 -6.26 -8.25
CA SER A 144 -10.55 -7.47 -7.45
C SER A 144 -11.93 -8.07 -7.11
N ALA A 145 -13.04 -7.40 -7.49
CA ALA A 145 -14.40 -7.79 -7.10
C ALA A 145 -14.56 -7.98 -5.58
N GLY A 146 -13.81 -7.20 -4.79
CA GLY A 146 -13.81 -7.27 -3.32
C GLY A 146 -12.86 -8.30 -2.70
N ALA A 147 -12.19 -9.15 -3.49
CA ALA A 147 -11.22 -10.14 -3.00
C ALA A 147 -10.09 -9.50 -2.15
N VAL A 148 -9.78 -8.22 -2.40
CA VAL A 148 -8.81 -7.45 -1.61
C VAL A 148 -9.11 -7.38 -0.11
N PHE A 149 -10.36 -7.59 0.29
CA PHE A 149 -10.75 -7.62 1.71
C PHE A 149 -10.59 -9.00 2.36
N ASN A 150 -10.42 -10.05 1.56
CA ASN A 150 -10.40 -11.43 2.04
C ASN A 150 -8.99 -12.00 2.14
N ILE A 151 -8.05 -11.54 1.31
CA ILE A 151 -6.68 -12.02 1.27
C ILE A 151 -5.74 -11.05 2.00
N PRO A 152 -4.91 -11.52 2.95
CA PRO A 152 -3.93 -10.68 3.61
C PRO A 152 -2.91 -10.11 2.63
N ILE A 153 -2.64 -8.81 2.74
CA ILE A 153 -1.60 -8.14 1.93
C ILE A 153 -0.55 -7.57 2.87
N CYS A 154 0.69 -7.99 2.68
CA CYS A 154 1.86 -7.50 3.40
C CYS A 154 2.63 -6.49 2.56
N LYS A 155 3.02 -5.36 3.16
CA LYS A 155 3.91 -4.36 2.55
C LYS A 155 5.29 -4.43 3.19
N VAL A 156 6.31 -4.68 2.37
CA VAL A 156 7.71 -4.76 2.81
C VAL A 156 8.56 -3.64 2.21
N ASP A 157 9.61 -3.24 2.90
CA ASP A 157 10.53 -2.21 2.40
C ASP A 157 11.30 -2.72 1.17
N HIS A 158 11.76 -3.97 1.23
CA HIS A 158 12.48 -4.62 0.13
C HIS A 158 11.97 -6.05 -0.09
N ILE A 159 11.55 -6.34 -1.31
CA ILE A 159 11.10 -7.68 -1.72
C ILE A 159 12.20 -8.73 -1.50
N LYS A 160 13.46 -8.36 -1.73
CA LYS A 160 14.60 -9.27 -1.54
C LYS A 160 14.73 -9.75 -0.10
N ASP A 161 14.53 -8.86 0.86
CA ASP A 161 14.62 -9.21 2.28
C ASP A 161 13.47 -10.14 2.69
N ALA A 162 12.27 -9.90 2.15
CA ALA A 162 11.13 -10.79 2.35
C ALA A 162 11.40 -12.21 1.77
N ILE A 163 12.02 -12.30 0.60
CA ILE A 163 12.41 -13.60 0.01
C ILE A 163 13.39 -14.32 0.91
N PHE A 164 14.43 -13.65 1.41
CA PHE A 164 15.41 -14.27 2.31
C PHE A 164 14.77 -14.70 3.63
N TYR A 165 13.86 -13.90 4.18
CA TYR A 165 13.13 -14.26 5.39
C TYR A 165 12.28 -15.53 5.18
N LEU A 166 11.55 -15.61 4.08
CA LEU A 166 10.75 -16.77 3.72
C LEU A 166 11.62 -18.03 3.52
N GLN A 167 12.74 -17.91 2.82
CA GLN A 167 13.68 -19.03 2.65
C GLN A 167 14.26 -19.49 3.98
N GLY A 168 14.63 -18.56 4.86
CA GLY A 168 15.07 -18.86 6.23
C GLY A 168 14.00 -19.53 7.07
N SER A 169 12.71 -19.26 6.79
CA SER A 169 11.56 -19.88 7.43
C SER A 169 11.14 -21.21 6.77
N GLY A 170 11.93 -21.75 5.83
CA GLY A 170 11.71 -23.05 5.20
C GLY A 170 10.82 -23.04 3.95
N TYR A 171 10.43 -21.87 3.44
CA TYR A 171 9.64 -21.76 2.22
C TYR A 171 10.51 -21.97 0.96
N LYS A 172 9.98 -22.73 0.02
CA LYS A 172 10.57 -22.85 -1.32
C LYS A 172 10.09 -21.70 -2.19
N THR A 173 11.03 -20.96 -2.78
CA THR A 173 10.72 -19.86 -3.68
C THR A 173 10.87 -20.28 -5.15
N VAL A 174 9.92 -19.82 -5.98
CA VAL A 174 9.92 -20.02 -7.43
C VAL A 174 9.65 -18.67 -8.08
N ALA A 175 10.40 -18.32 -9.12
CA ALA A 175 10.21 -17.08 -9.84
C ALA A 175 9.60 -17.34 -11.23
N ALA A 176 8.59 -16.55 -11.58
CA ALA A 176 8.11 -16.42 -12.95
C ALA A 176 8.74 -15.17 -13.57
N THR A 177 9.67 -15.35 -14.48
CA THR A 177 10.41 -14.26 -15.14
C THR A 177 10.31 -14.40 -16.64
N GLU A 178 10.40 -13.27 -17.34
CA GLU A 178 10.69 -13.30 -18.77
C GLU A 178 12.15 -13.73 -19.00
N LYS A 179 12.36 -14.54 -20.04
CA LYS A 179 13.72 -14.90 -20.48
C LYS A 179 14.24 -13.88 -21.48
#